data_df21131dfae69972821a8a09c8e7ad32
#
_entry.id   df21131dfae69972821a8a09c8e7ad32
#
_cell.length_a   1.000
_cell.length_b   1.000
_cell.length_c   1.000
_cell.angle_alpha   90.00
_cell.angle_beta   90.00
_cell.angle_gamma   90.00
#
_symmetry.space_group_name_H-M   'P 1'
#
loop_
_entity.id
_entity.type
_entity.pdbx_description
1 polymer ?
#
loop_
_entity_poly.entity_id
_entity_poly.type
_entity_poly.pdbx_seq_one_letter_code
_entity_poly.pdbx_strand_id
1 'polypeptide(L)'
;MLITTTYQVDGQPIRQYLGVISAETIIGANFFKDILANLTDFFGGRSNTYEKVLREGKETVIRELEQQAARMGANAIVGVD
;
A
#
# COMPACT_ATOMS: atom_id res chain seq x y z
N MET A 1 -4.17 -13.87 -2.11
CA MET A 1 -5.40 -13.09 -1.86
C MET A 1 -5.63 -12.12 -3.00
N LEU A 2 -6.83 -12.02 -3.50
CA LEU A 2 -7.18 -11.04 -4.54
C LEU A 2 -7.35 -9.66 -3.92
N ILE A 3 -6.72 -8.65 -4.53
CA ILE A 3 -6.84 -7.26 -4.11
C ILE A 3 -7.21 -6.44 -5.34
N THR A 4 -8.27 -5.65 -5.25
CA THR A 4 -8.75 -4.87 -6.38
C THR A 4 -9.32 -3.53 -5.94
N THR A 5 -9.24 -2.54 -6.82
CA THR A 5 -9.87 -1.24 -6.62
C THR A 5 -11.35 -1.24 -6.96
N THR A 6 -11.82 -2.27 -7.68
CA THR A 6 -13.25 -2.41 -8.00
C THR A 6 -14.03 -2.90 -6.80
N TYR A 7 -15.32 -2.62 -6.78
CA TYR A 7 -16.19 -3.06 -5.70
C TYR A 7 -16.69 -4.49 -5.88
N GLN A 8 -16.54 -5.04 -7.08
CA GLN A 8 -16.97 -6.38 -7.42
C GLN A 8 -15.94 -7.06 -8.29
N VAL A 9 -15.95 -8.38 -8.28
CA VAL A 9 -15.10 -9.20 -9.13
C VAL A 9 -16.00 -9.95 -10.12
N ASP A 10 -15.74 -9.79 -11.41
CA ASP A 10 -16.52 -10.42 -12.46
C ASP A 10 -16.46 -11.95 -12.33
N GLY A 11 -17.61 -12.57 -12.39
CA GLY A 11 -17.71 -14.02 -12.30
C GLY A 11 -17.55 -14.60 -10.89
N GLN A 12 -17.30 -13.77 -9.89
CA GLN A 12 -17.11 -14.19 -8.51
C GLN A 12 -17.91 -13.31 -7.58
N PRO A 13 -19.21 -13.56 -7.41
CA PRO A 13 -20.03 -12.70 -6.56
C PRO A 13 -19.57 -12.75 -5.11
N ILE A 14 -19.68 -11.61 -4.44
CA ILE A 14 -19.34 -11.49 -3.03
C ILE A 14 -20.41 -12.22 -2.22
N ARG A 15 -19.98 -13.17 -1.41
CA ARG A 15 -20.88 -13.96 -0.56
C ARG A 15 -21.13 -13.29 0.78
N GLN A 16 -20.11 -12.60 1.30
CA GLN A 16 -20.17 -11.99 2.61
C GLN A 16 -19.18 -10.84 2.71
N TYR A 17 -19.63 -9.72 3.24
CA TYR A 17 -18.77 -8.62 3.62
C TYR A 17 -18.37 -8.79 5.08
N LEU A 18 -17.08 -8.84 5.36
CA LEU A 18 -16.56 -9.06 6.70
C LEU A 18 -16.27 -7.78 7.46
N GLY A 19 -16.15 -6.66 6.74
CA GLY A 19 -15.89 -5.37 7.35
C GLY A 19 -14.99 -4.49 6.51
N VAL A 20 -14.60 -3.38 7.07
CA VAL A 20 -13.69 -2.41 6.46
C VAL A 20 -12.36 -2.49 7.18
N ILE A 21 -11.27 -2.47 6.41
CA ILE A 21 -9.93 -2.46 6.98
C ILE A 21 -9.15 -1.28 6.42
N SER A 22 -8.15 -0.87 7.18
CA SER A 22 -7.25 0.20 6.76
C SER A 22 -5.84 -0.10 7.25
N ALA A 23 -4.88 0.42 6.51
CA ALA A 23 -3.48 0.33 6.89
C ALA A 23 -2.76 1.60 6.48
N GLU A 24 -1.71 1.91 7.20
CA GLU A 24 -0.90 3.08 6.94
C GLU A 24 0.57 2.79 7.26
N THR A 25 1.46 3.56 6.66
CA THR A 25 2.87 3.48 6.98
C THR A 25 3.40 4.88 7.28
N ILE A 26 4.37 4.93 8.17
CA ILE A 26 5.01 6.19 8.53
C ILE A 26 6.45 6.15 8.07
N ILE A 27 6.84 7.16 7.29
CA ILE A 27 8.22 7.34 6.89
C ILE A 27 8.93 8.12 7.97
N GLY A 28 9.99 7.55 8.53
CA GLY A 28 10.74 8.21 9.60
C GLY A 28 11.33 9.55 9.18
N ALA A 29 11.39 10.50 10.12
CA ALA A 29 11.85 11.84 9.84
C ALA A 29 13.29 11.87 9.30
N ASN A 30 14.17 11.06 9.86
CA ASN A 30 15.56 10.98 9.40
C ASN A 30 15.65 10.47 7.98
N PHE A 31 14.84 9.49 7.67
CA PHE A 31 14.79 8.91 6.33
C PHE A 31 14.28 9.93 5.32
N PHE A 32 13.28 10.71 5.71
CA PHE A 32 12.73 11.78 4.89
C PHE A 32 13.79 12.87 4.63
N LYS A 33 14.59 13.22 5.64
CA LYS A 33 15.69 14.15 5.48
C LYS A 33 16.73 13.64 4.48
N ASP A 34 17.06 12.37 4.56
CA ASP A 34 18.01 11.75 3.62
C ASP A 34 17.50 11.82 2.19
N ILE A 35 16.21 11.58 1.98
CA ILE A 35 15.58 11.70 0.67
C ILE A 35 15.69 13.12 0.15
N LEU A 36 15.37 14.11 0.99
CA LEU A 36 15.45 15.52 0.60
C LEU A 36 16.88 15.93 0.26
N ALA A 37 17.86 15.46 1.03
CA ALA A 37 19.26 15.72 0.75
C ALA A 37 19.67 15.15 -0.61
N ASN A 38 19.27 13.92 -0.89
CA ASN A 38 19.55 13.28 -2.18
C ASN A 38 18.90 14.03 -3.34
N LEU A 39 17.69 14.54 -3.15
CA LEU A 39 17.00 15.33 -4.16
C LEU A 39 17.75 16.63 -4.46
N THR A 40 18.36 17.22 -3.45
CA THR A 40 19.15 18.43 -3.60
C THR A 40 20.43 18.15 -4.38
N ASP A 41 21.07 17.01 -4.12
CA ASP A 41 22.31 16.61 -4.79
C ASP A 41 22.09 16.22 -6.26
N PHE A 42 20.93 15.66 -6.56
CA PHE A 42 20.56 15.24 -7.91
C PHE A 42 19.60 16.24 -8.55
N PHE A 43 20.08 17.45 -8.69
CA PHE A 43 19.30 18.54 -9.27
C PHE A 43 18.83 18.18 -10.67
N GLY A 44 17.51 18.19 -10.88
CA GLY A 44 16.90 17.92 -12.17
C GLY A 44 16.77 16.44 -12.50
N GLY A 45 17.28 15.56 -11.65
CA GLY A 45 17.14 14.12 -11.82
C GLY A 45 15.99 13.57 -10.99
N ARG A 46 15.43 12.48 -11.44
CA ARG A 46 14.52 11.74 -10.62
C ARG A 46 15.27 11.09 -9.48
N SER A 47 14.74 11.23 -8.30
CA SER A 47 15.28 10.50 -7.17
C SER A 47 14.76 9.07 -7.19
N ASN A 48 15.57 8.13 -7.63
CA ASN A 48 15.26 6.72 -7.53
C ASN A 48 15.01 6.32 -6.08
N THR A 49 15.68 6.97 -5.16
CA THR A 49 15.49 6.75 -3.72
C THR A 49 14.09 7.10 -3.28
N TYR A 50 13.56 8.24 -3.74
CA TYR A 50 12.20 8.67 -3.40
C TYR A 50 11.15 7.69 -3.94
N GLU A 51 11.30 7.31 -5.21
CA GLU A 51 10.39 6.34 -5.82
C GLU A 51 10.44 4.99 -5.09
N LYS A 52 11.64 4.56 -4.69
CA LYS A 52 11.83 3.32 -3.96
C LYS A 52 11.12 3.36 -2.61
N VAL A 53 11.23 4.46 -1.89
CA VAL A 53 10.58 4.63 -0.59
C VAL A 53 9.08 4.57 -0.70
N LEU A 54 8.50 5.25 -1.69
CA LEU A 54 7.06 5.23 -1.92
C LEU A 54 6.59 3.81 -2.27
N ARG A 55 7.37 3.10 -3.06
CA ARG A 55 7.06 1.72 -3.43
C ARG A 55 7.10 0.80 -2.22
N GLU A 56 8.14 0.89 -1.41
CA GLU A 56 8.25 0.09 -0.19
C GLU A 56 7.14 0.39 0.80
N GLY A 57 6.76 1.68 0.93
CA GLY A 57 5.64 2.07 1.76
C GLY A 57 4.34 1.46 1.28
N LYS A 58 4.09 1.51 -0.02
CA LYS A 58 2.91 0.89 -0.63
C LYS A 58 2.88 -0.61 -0.38
N GLU A 59 4.00 -1.28 -0.60
CA GLU A 59 4.08 -2.73 -0.39
C GLU A 59 3.84 -3.10 1.08
N THR A 60 4.34 -2.30 2.00
CA THR A 60 4.12 -2.51 3.43
C THR A 60 2.64 -2.38 3.78
N VAL A 61 1.98 -1.36 3.27
CA VAL A 61 0.55 -1.13 3.50
C VAL A 61 -0.28 -2.27 2.92
N ILE A 62 0.00 -2.68 1.71
CA ILE A 62 -0.72 -3.79 1.06
C ILE A 62 -0.54 -5.08 1.84
N ARG A 63 0.68 -5.37 2.30
CA ARG A 63 0.95 -6.56 3.10
C ARG A 63 0.17 -6.55 4.41
N GLU A 64 0.11 -5.40 5.06
CA GLU A 64 -0.65 -5.26 6.30
C GLU A 64 -2.14 -5.45 6.07
N LEU A 65 -2.68 -4.91 4.99
CA LEU A 65 -4.08 -5.12 4.61
C LEU A 65 -4.37 -6.62 4.40
N GLU A 66 -3.49 -7.32 3.71
CA GLU A 66 -3.63 -8.76 3.50
C GLU A 66 -3.64 -9.52 4.81
N GLN A 67 -2.77 -9.15 5.74
CA GLN A 67 -2.72 -9.79 7.06
C GLN A 67 -3.99 -9.55 7.86
N GLN A 68 -4.51 -8.32 7.83
CA GLN A 68 -5.76 -8.00 8.49
C GLN A 68 -6.93 -8.80 7.89
N ALA A 69 -7.01 -8.83 6.57
CA ALA A 69 -8.06 -9.57 5.87
C ALA A 69 -7.99 -11.06 6.18
N ALA A 70 -6.80 -11.63 6.19
CA ALA A 70 -6.59 -13.04 6.51
C ALA A 70 -7.06 -13.36 7.93
N ARG A 71 -6.79 -12.49 8.89
CA ARG A 71 -7.24 -12.67 10.26
C ARG A 71 -8.76 -12.64 10.39
N MET A 72 -9.43 -11.91 9.50
CA MET A 72 -10.89 -11.87 9.43
C MET A 72 -11.50 -13.06 8.70
N GLY A 73 -10.67 -13.91 8.10
CA GLY A 73 -11.13 -15.03 7.28
C GLY A 73 -11.52 -14.65 5.87
N ALA A 74 -11.12 -13.47 5.41
CA ALA A 74 -11.42 -13.01 4.06
C ALA A 74 -10.50 -13.65 3.03
N ASN A 75 -10.96 -13.76 1.81
CA ASN A 75 -10.16 -14.23 0.68
C ASN A 75 -9.98 -13.19 -0.42
N ALA A 76 -10.52 -11.98 -0.21
CA ALA A 76 -10.37 -10.89 -1.16
C ALA A 76 -10.53 -9.54 -0.46
N ILE A 77 -9.89 -8.52 -1.02
CA ILE A 77 -10.04 -7.14 -0.61
C ILE A 77 -10.53 -6.36 -1.83
N VAL A 78 -11.66 -5.68 -1.70
CA VAL A 78 -12.26 -4.92 -2.79
C VAL A 78 -12.36 -3.45 -2.43
N GLY A 79 -12.54 -2.60 -3.42
CA GLY A 79 -12.73 -1.16 -3.20
C GLY A 79 -11.52 -0.49 -2.58
N VAL A 80 -10.32 -0.92 -2.90
CA VAL A 80 -9.09 -0.32 -2.36
C VAL A 80 -8.94 1.11 -2.87
N ASP A 81 -8.68 1.99 -1.94
CA ASP A 81 -8.54 3.42 -2.24
C ASP A 81 -7.30 4.00 -1.56
#